data_13ff9eb4f11dd9099c917be1e4c7ea03
#
_entry.id   13ff9eb4f11dd9099c917be1e4c7ea03
#
_cell.length_a   1.000
_cell.length_b   1.000
_cell.length_c   1.000
_cell.angle_alpha   90.00
_cell.angle_beta   90.00
_cell.angle_gamma   90.00
#
_symmetry.space_group_name_H-M   'P 1'
#
loop_
_entity.id
_entity.type
_entity.pdbx_description
1 polymer ?
#
loop_
_entity_poly.entity_id
_entity_poly.type
_entity_poly.pdbx_seq_one_letter_code
_entity_poly.pdbx_strand_id
1 'polypeptide(L)'
;MKKLRIGVMGCANIAERMVIPAVKSIPDKFDLIAISSRTAEKANFFANNFNIQPVVGYENLLDREDIDAIYMPLPTGLHEEWILKALEAGKHVIVEKSLALNYTSAQKIINTAKSKGLLLMENFMFKYHKQHQIVWENLKNANVGSLRLFRSQFGFPPLNNNNFRYDNDLGGGSLLDAGAYTVMASRWYLGNDQEVISAVLYIDPLKNVDIYGNATLKNKDGIVSQLSFGFDNFYQCNYEFWGSTGKLFAEKGFTPKPNEMSQIIFEKQEQKVITNVTPDNHFVNIFKEFYRSVTEHDYELHYNDILDQSKTLSEIRDKAIEIRL
;
A
#
# COMPACT_ATOMS: atom_id res chain seq x y z
N MET A 1 -9.06 21.01 17.60
CA MET A 1 -7.71 20.68 17.07
C MET A 1 -7.54 21.36 15.72
N LYS A 2 -6.31 21.75 15.35
CA LYS A 2 -6.05 22.37 14.04
C LYS A 2 -6.21 21.33 12.95
N LYS A 3 -6.93 21.67 11.88
CA LYS A 3 -7.04 20.78 10.70
C LYS A 3 -5.72 20.76 9.93
N LEU A 4 -5.42 19.66 9.27
CA LEU A 4 -4.33 19.59 8.30
C LEU A 4 -4.83 20.01 6.93
N ARG A 5 -4.12 20.97 6.32
CA ARG A 5 -4.37 21.44 4.97
C ARG A 5 -3.61 20.55 4.00
N ILE A 6 -4.34 19.80 3.17
CA ILE A 6 -3.75 18.78 2.30
C ILE A 6 -3.88 19.16 0.82
N GLY A 7 -2.79 18.95 0.07
CA GLY A 7 -2.74 19.04 -1.38
C GLY A 7 -2.62 17.64 -2.01
N VAL A 8 -3.18 17.47 -3.19
CA VAL A 8 -3.06 16.23 -3.98
C VAL A 8 -2.08 16.46 -5.12
N MET A 9 -0.97 15.70 -5.14
CA MET A 9 0.04 15.78 -6.19
C MET A 9 -0.18 14.70 -7.25
N GLY A 10 -0.96 14.98 -8.26
CA GLY A 10 -1.29 14.05 -9.35
C GLY A 10 -2.76 13.67 -9.42
N CYS A 11 -3.25 13.60 -10.65
CA CYS A 11 -4.63 13.29 -10.99
C CYS A 11 -4.78 11.80 -11.36
N ALA A 12 -4.75 10.93 -10.36
CA ALA A 12 -4.86 9.48 -10.53
C ALA A 12 -6.27 8.97 -10.22
N ASN A 13 -6.68 7.86 -10.83
CA ASN A 13 -7.98 7.23 -10.60
C ASN A 13 -8.23 6.88 -9.12
N ILE A 14 -7.18 6.47 -8.39
CA ILE A 14 -7.29 6.16 -6.96
C ILE A 14 -7.61 7.41 -6.14
N ALA A 15 -7.01 8.54 -6.50
CA ALA A 15 -7.31 9.83 -5.87
C ALA A 15 -8.78 10.21 -6.09
N GLU A 16 -9.25 10.13 -7.33
CA GLU A 16 -10.62 10.50 -7.71
C GLU A 16 -11.68 9.62 -7.02
N ARG A 17 -11.49 8.30 -7.13
CA ARG A 17 -12.54 7.35 -6.74
C ARG A 17 -12.57 7.03 -5.27
N MET A 18 -11.44 7.11 -4.58
CA MET A 18 -11.32 6.61 -3.21
C MET A 18 -10.80 7.65 -2.22
N VAL A 19 -9.65 8.29 -2.52
CA VAL A 19 -8.96 9.08 -1.50
C VAL A 19 -9.58 10.46 -1.30
N ILE A 20 -9.86 11.21 -2.36
CA ILE A 20 -10.49 12.54 -2.24
C ILE A 20 -11.84 12.45 -1.54
N PRO A 21 -12.76 11.52 -1.92
CA PRO A 21 -14.00 11.30 -1.18
C PRO A 21 -13.77 10.94 0.30
N ALA A 22 -12.78 10.09 0.60
CA ALA A 22 -12.46 9.71 1.97
C ALA A 22 -11.98 10.91 2.81
N VAL A 23 -11.06 11.71 2.30
CA VAL A 23 -10.55 12.92 2.97
C VAL A 23 -11.68 13.93 3.20
N LYS A 24 -12.52 14.15 2.20
CA LYS A 24 -13.68 15.06 2.31
C LYS A 24 -14.75 14.59 3.30
N SER A 25 -14.80 13.29 3.61
CA SER A 25 -15.75 12.75 4.60
C SER A 25 -15.35 12.99 6.06
N ILE A 26 -14.14 13.49 6.30
CA ILE A 26 -13.61 13.84 7.65
C ILE A 26 -13.17 15.32 7.72
N PRO A 27 -14.11 16.28 7.50
CA PRO A 27 -13.81 17.70 7.41
C PRO A 27 -13.41 18.32 8.76
N ASP A 28 -13.54 17.57 9.85
CA ASP A 28 -13.03 17.95 11.18
C ASP A 28 -11.51 17.81 11.29
N LYS A 29 -10.87 17.01 10.42
CA LYS A 29 -9.44 16.70 10.42
C LYS A 29 -8.69 17.35 9.27
N PHE A 30 -9.30 17.42 8.09
CA PHE A 30 -8.64 17.89 6.88
C PHE A 30 -9.39 19.01 6.18
N ASP A 31 -8.61 19.96 5.64
CA ASP A 31 -9.05 20.87 4.58
C ASP A 31 -8.32 20.48 3.29
N LEU A 32 -9.06 19.98 2.30
CA LEU A 32 -8.51 19.64 0.99
C LEU A 32 -8.42 20.92 0.14
N ILE A 33 -7.19 21.42 -0.06
CA ILE A 33 -6.93 22.75 -0.61
C ILE A 33 -6.85 22.74 -2.14
N ALA A 34 -6.00 21.86 -2.69
CA ALA A 34 -5.67 21.91 -4.11
C ALA A 34 -5.31 20.52 -4.67
N ILE A 35 -5.40 20.42 -6.00
CA ILE A 35 -4.88 19.30 -6.76
C ILE A 35 -3.99 19.78 -7.88
N SER A 36 -2.84 19.13 -8.08
CA SER A 36 -1.92 19.49 -9.14
C SER A 36 -1.80 18.43 -10.23
N SER A 37 -1.54 18.91 -11.44
CA SER A 37 -1.23 18.11 -12.61
C SER A 37 -0.17 18.79 -13.46
N ARG A 38 0.48 18.04 -14.34
CA ARG A 38 1.41 18.56 -15.35
C ARG A 38 0.68 19.41 -16.41
N THR A 39 -0.63 19.22 -16.59
CA THR A 39 -1.43 19.94 -17.57
C THR A 39 -2.60 20.66 -16.89
N ALA A 40 -2.91 21.87 -17.36
CA ALA A 40 -4.03 22.66 -16.86
C ALA A 40 -5.37 21.96 -17.06
N GLU A 41 -5.57 21.31 -18.21
CA GLU A 41 -6.81 20.59 -18.55
C GLU A 41 -7.14 19.56 -17.45
N LYS A 42 -6.17 18.70 -17.12
CA LYS A 42 -6.36 17.63 -16.15
C LYS A 42 -6.52 18.17 -14.72
N ALA A 43 -5.76 19.21 -14.35
CA ALA A 43 -5.90 19.86 -13.07
C ALA A 43 -7.29 20.47 -12.91
N ASN A 44 -7.78 21.21 -13.90
CA ASN A 44 -9.10 21.84 -13.89
C ASN A 44 -10.23 20.80 -13.84
N PHE A 45 -10.14 19.72 -14.64
CA PHE A 45 -11.15 18.65 -14.64
C PHE A 45 -11.35 18.06 -13.23
N PHE A 46 -10.26 17.67 -12.57
CA PHE A 46 -10.34 17.11 -11.21
C PHE A 46 -10.76 18.18 -10.18
N ALA A 47 -10.22 19.37 -10.26
CA ALA A 47 -10.53 20.45 -9.32
C ALA A 47 -12.02 20.83 -9.33
N ASN A 48 -12.63 20.90 -10.52
CA ASN A 48 -14.05 21.20 -10.66
C ASN A 48 -14.94 20.09 -10.07
N ASN A 49 -14.58 18.81 -10.28
CA ASN A 49 -15.34 17.69 -9.74
C ASN A 49 -15.38 17.68 -8.19
N PHE A 50 -14.37 18.25 -7.55
CA PHE A 50 -14.24 18.23 -6.09
C PHE A 50 -14.35 19.61 -5.42
N ASN A 51 -14.55 20.66 -6.20
CA ASN A 51 -14.59 22.05 -5.71
C ASN A 51 -13.34 22.40 -4.87
N ILE A 52 -12.16 22.21 -5.47
CA ILE A 52 -10.84 22.51 -4.91
C ILE A 52 -10.03 23.31 -5.94
N GLN A 53 -8.88 23.86 -5.54
CA GLN A 53 -8.08 24.70 -6.43
C GLN A 53 -7.25 23.85 -7.41
N PRO A 54 -7.26 24.13 -8.72
CA PRO A 54 -6.35 23.52 -9.67
C PRO A 54 -4.97 24.19 -9.59
N VAL A 55 -3.91 23.38 -9.69
CA VAL A 55 -2.52 23.86 -9.75
C VAL A 55 -1.83 23.17 -10.92
N VAL A 56 -1.16 23.94 -11.78
CA VAL A 56 -0.35 23.40 -12.88
C VAL A 56 1.11 23.33 -12.43
N GLY A 57 1.71 22.14 -12.56
CA GLY A 57 3.07 21.87 -12.04
C GLY A 57 3.05 21.40 -10.58
N TYR A 58 3.91 20.45 -10.28
CA TYR A 58 3.99 19.88 -8.93
C TYR A 58 4.78 20.79 -7.99
N GLU A 59 5.82 21.49 -8.51
CA GLU A 59 6.56 22.51 -7.78
C GLU A 59 5.62 23.60 -7.23
N ASN A 60 4.74 24.12 -8.09
CA ASN A 60 3.81 25.18 -7.69
C ASN A 60 2.85 24.74 -6.57
N LEU A 61 2.58 23.43 -6.43
CA LEU A 61 1.84 22.90 -5.29
C LEU A 61 2.68 22.92 -4.02
N LEU A 62 3.96 22.58 -4.12
CA LEU A 62 4.89 22.54 -2.98
C LEU A 62 5.22 23.93 -2.44
N ASP A 63 5.27 24.95 -3.30
CA ASP A 63 5.54 26.36 -2.92
C ASP A 63 4.40 27.02 -2.12
N ARG A 64 3.25 26.35 -2.02
CA ARG A 64 2.10 26.89 -1.30
C ARG A 64 2.29 26.82 0.22
N GLU A 65 2.20 27.94 0.90
CA GLU A 65 2.27 28.03 2.37
C GLU A 65 0.97 27.60 3.06
N ASP A 66 -0.13 27.54 2.33
CA ASP A 66 -1.42 27.10 2.84
C ASP A 66 -1.65 25.59 2.72
N ILE A 67 -0.59 24.79 2.50
CA ILE A 67 -0.60 23.33 2.48
C ILE A 67 0.39 22.81 3.53
N ASP A 68 -0.08 21.94 4.42
CA ASP A 68 0.72 21.31 5.47
C ASP A 68 1.20 19.90 5.06
N ALA A 69 0.43 19.22 4.20
CA ALA A 69 0.68 17.83 3.81
C ALA A 69 0.35 17.57 2.34
N ILE A 70 1.02 16.56 1.76
CA ILE A 70 0.80 16.10 0.38
C ILE A 70 0.32 14.65 0.39
N TYR A 71 -0.77 14.38 -0.33
CA TYR A 71 -1.08 13.04 -0.81
C TYR A 71 -0.54 12.86 -2.23
N MET A 72 0.25 11.80 -2.43
CA MET A 72 1.02 11.59 -3.67
C MET A 72 0.65 10.27 -4.36
N PRO A 73 -0.32 10.26 -5.30
CA PRO A 73 -0.67 9.10 -6.12
C PRO A 73 0.08 9.07 -7.46
N LEU A 74 1.38 9.28 -7.44
CA LEU A 74 2.23 9.18 -8.62
C LEU A 74 2.67 7.71 -8.84
N PRO A 75 3.20 7.36 -10.03
CA PRO A 75 3.92 6.10 -10.24
C PRO A 75 5.18 6.02 -9.37
N THR A 76 5.52 4.80 -8.92
CA THR A 76 6.64 4.53 -8.00
C THR A 76 7.96 5.12 -8.46
N GLY A 77 8.25 5.07 -9.78
CA GLY A 77 9.48 5.65 -10.35
C GLY A 77 9.65 7.16 -10.14
N LEU A 78 8.56 7.87 -9.85
CA LEU A 78 8.59 9.32 -9.58
C LEU A 78 8.63 9.64 -8.07
N HIS A 79 8.45 8.66 -7.20
CA HIS A 79 8.28 8.89 -5.77
C HIS A 79 9.53 9.50 -5.12
N GLU A 80 10.73 8.97 -5.39
CA GLU A 80 11.95 9.48 -4.75
C GLU A 80 12.12 10.98 -4.99
N GLU A 81 12.05 11.42 -6.25
CA GLU A 81 12.20 12.82 -6.60
C GLU A 81 11.18 13.70 -5.87
N TRP A 82 9.90 13.35 -5.99
CA TRP A 82 8.83 14.22 -5.51
C TRP A 82 8.61 14.16 -4.00
N ILE A 83 8.90 13.03 -3.35
CA ILE A 83 8.91 12.95 -1.90
C ILE A 83 10.02 13.82 -1.32
N LEU A 84 11.25 13.72 -1.88
CA LEU A 84 12.36 14.54 -1.41
C LEU A 84 12.06 16.03 -1.55
N LYS A 85 11.54 16.48 -2.70
CA LYS A 85 11.11 17.86 -2.91
C LYS A 85 10.02 18.28 -1.92
N ALA A 86 9.04 17.43 -1.64
CA ALA A 86 7.97 17.72 -0.69
C ALA A 86 8.49 17.87 0.75
N LEU A 87 9.39 16.97 1.17
CA LEU A 87 10.05 17.04 2.47
C LEU A 87 10.93 18.29 2.61
N GLU A 88 11.68 18.66 1.55
CA GLU A 88 12.47 19.90 1.55
C GLU A 88 11.57 21.16 1.64
N ALA A 89 10.39 21.12 1.03
CA ALA A 89 9.37 22.16 1.15
C ALA A 89 8.61 22.15 2.50
N GLY A 90 9.03 21.31 3.46
CA GLY A 90 8.42 21.27 4.79
C GLY A 90 7.05 20.59 4.86
N LYS A 91 6.72 19.72 3.91
CA LYS A 91 5.41 19.06 3.85
C LYS A 91 5.48 17.63 4.40
N HIS A 92 4.51 17.26 5.26
CA HIS A 92 4.25 15.85 5.55
C HIS A 92 3.77 15.14 4.29
N VAL A 93 4.07 13.84 4.14
CA VAL A 93 3.72 13.10 2.92
C VAL A 93 3.01 11.79 3.25
N ILE A 94 1.87 11.55 2.61
CA ILE A 94 1.29 10.23 2.46
C ILE A 94 1.35 9.86 0.98
N VAL A 95 2.03 8.77 0.66
CA VAL A 95 2.35 8.37 -0.72
C VAL A 95 1.75 7.01 -1.04
N GLU A 96 1.33 6.79 -2.30
CA GLU A 96 0.88 5.48 -2.74
C GLU A 96 1.99 4.43 -2.67
N LYS A 97 1.59 3.19 -2.51
CA LYS A 97 2.50 2.04 -2.52
C LYS A 97 2.91 1.69 -3.98
N SER A 98 4.10 1.17 -4.24
CA SER A 98 5.24 1.05 -3.33
C SER A 98 5.98 2.36 -3.24
N LEU A 99 6.47 2.65 -2.05
CA LEU A 99 7.11 3.95 -1.78
C LEU A 99 8.33 4.21 -2.67
N ALA A 100 9.14 3.19 -2.92
CA ALA A 100 10.41 3.32 -3.65
C ALA A 100 10.68 2.12 -4.56
N LEU A 101 11.58 2.30 -5.53
CA LEU A 101 12.00 1.24 -6.45
C LEU A 101 12.87 0.18 -5.76
N ASN A 102 13.62 0.57 -4.71
CA ASN A 102 14.54 -0.28 -3.98
C ASN A 102 14.81 0.25 -2.56
N TYR A 103 15.51 -0.56 -1.76
CA TYR A 103 15.81 -0.26 -0.37
C TYR A 103 16.70 0.98 -0.19
N THR A 104 17.70 1.18 -1.05
CA THR A 104 18.61 2.34 -0.97
C THR A 104 17.85 3.66 -1.16
N SER A 105 16.93 3.70 -2.11
CA SER A 105 16.04 4.84 -2.31
C SER A 105 15.16 5.09 -1.08
N ALA A 106 14.56 4.04 -0.51
CA ALA A 106 13.76 4.16 0.71
C ALA A 106 14.58 4.70 1.89
N GLN A 107 15.83 4.22 2.08
CA GLN A 107 16.73 4.73 3.14
C GLN A 107 17.01 6.21 2.99
N LYS A 108 17.33 6.67 1.76
CA LYS A 108 17.58 8.09 1.46
C LYS A 108 16.37 8.95 1.82
N ILE A 109 15.19 8.53 1.40
CA ILE A 109 13.94 9.24 1.65
C ILE A 109 13.64 9.30 3.16
N ILE A 110 13.74 8.18 3.88
CA ILE A 110 13.48 8.13 5.32
C ILE A 110 14.49 8.99 6.10
N ASN A 111 15.77 8.96 5.74
CA ASN A 111 16.76 9.81 6.38
C ASN A 111 16.43 11.29 6.23
N THR A 112 15.93 11.69 5.05
CA THR A 112 15.47 13.07 4.81
C THR A 112 14.24 13.39 5.65
N ALA A 113 13.24 12.51 5.70
CA ALA A 113 12.05 12.71 6.52
C ALA A 113 12.40 12.87 8.02
N LYS A 114 13.29 12.02 8.54
CA LYS A 114 13.79 12.11 9.92
C LYS A 114 14.52 13.42 10.18
N SER A 115 15.41 13.83 9.30
CA SER A 115 16.17 15.08 9.46
C SER A 115 15.30 16.33 9.46
N LYS A 116 14.17 16.29 8.74
CA LYS A 116 13.19 17.38 8.68
C LYS A 116 12.13 17.32 9.77
N GLY A 117 12.02 16.22 10.52
CA GLY A 117 10.97 16.00 11.52
C GLY A 117 9.57 15.93 10.90
N LEU A 118 9.44 15.33 9.71
CA LEU A 118 8.21 15.29 8.92
C LEU A 118 7.71 13.85 8.76
N LEU A 119 6.42 13.63 8.96
CA LEU A 119 5.83 12.32 8.69
C LEU A 119 5.92 11.98 7.21
N LEU A 120 6.41 10.77 6.94
CA LEU A 120 6.25 10.06 5.69
C LEU A 120 5.51 8.75 5.96
N MET A 121 4.41 8.52 5.27
CA MET A 121 3.56 7.34 5.43
C MET A 121 3.26 6.70 4.07
N GLU A 122 3.44 5.40 3.98
CA GLU A 122 3.10 4.61 2.78
C GLU A 122 1.65 4.13 2.87
N ASN A 123 0.88 4.29 1.80
CA ASN A 123 -0.56 4.05 1.78
C ASN A 123 -0.93 2.56 1.62
N PHE A 124 -0.58 1.72 2.60
CA PHE A 124 -1.14 0.38 2.72
C PHE A 124 -2.47 0.40 3.48
N MET A 125 -3.48 1.02 2.88
CA MET A 125 -4.79 1.27 3.48
C MET A 125 -5.46 0.01 4.04
N PHE A 126 -5.22 -1.18 3.46
CA PHE A 126 -5.89 -2.42 3.87
C PHE A 126 -5.66 -2.74 5.37
N LYS A 127 -4.50 -2.41 5.94
CA LYS A 127 -4.16 -2.63 7.35
C LYS A 127 -5.19 -2.00 8.30
N TYR A 128 -5.87 -0.96 7.84
CA TYR A 128 -6.84 -0.17 8.62
C TYR A 128 -8.29 -0.61 8.43
N HIS A 129 -8.54 -1.70 7.70
CA HIS A 129 -9.88 -2.28 7.59
C HIS A 129 -10.18 -3.16 8.81
N LYS A 130 -11.35 -2.97 9.42
CA LYS A 130 -11.73 -3.67 10.67
C LYS A 130 -11.79 -5.20 10.57
N GLN A 131 -11.87 -5.79 9.35
CA GLN A 131 -11.79 -7.24 9.18
C GLN A 131 -10.54 -7.84 9.81
N HIS A 132 -9.44 -7.09 9.83
CA HIS A 132 -8.16 -7.56 10.36
C HIS A 132 -8.15 -7.68 11.89
N GLN A 133 -9.06 -6.97 12.60
CA GLN A 133 -9.25 -7.16 14.05
C GLN A 133 -9.75 -8.58 14.34
N ILE A 134 -10.71 -9.07 13.55
CA ILE A 134 -11.23 -10.44 13.67
C ILE A 134 -10.13 -11.46 13.39
N VAL A 135 -9.29 -11.20 12.40
CA VAL A 135 -8.14 -12.07 12.08
C VAL A 135 -7.17 -12.11 13.26
N TRP A 136 -6.78 -10.96 13.80
CA TRP A 136 -5.88 -10.87 14.95
C TRP A 136 -6.44 -11.57 16.20
N GLU A 137 -7.74 -11.41 16.49
CA GLU A 137 -8.39 -12.08 17.62
C GLU A 137 -8.32 -13.61 17.47
N ASN A 138 -8.58 -14.14 16.26
CA ASN A 138 -8.48 -15.58 16.01
C ASN A 138 -7.05 -16.12 16.15
N LEU A 139 -6.06 -15.37 15.69
CA LEU A 139 -4.65 -15.75 15.82
C LEU A 139 -4.17 -15.71 17.27
N LYS A 140 -4.50 -14.64 18.02
CA LYS A 140 -4.17 -14.48 19.44
C LYS A 140 -4.75 -15.59 20.31
N ASN A 141 -5.98 -15.99 20.01
CA ASN A 141 -6.69 -17.06 20.74
C ASN A 141 -6.24 -18.46 20.29
N ALA A 142 -5.25 -18.57 19.41
CA ALA A 142 -4.75 -19.82 18.84
C ALA A 142 -5.87 -20.71 18.25
N ASN A 143 -6.94 -20.09 17.70
CA ASN A 143 -8.09 -20.83 17.18
C ASN A 143 -7.69 -21.79 16.04
N VAL A 144 -6.65 -21.46 15.26
CA VAL A 144 -6.10 -22.35 14.22
C VAL A 144 -5.07 -23.36 14.77
N GLY A 145 -4.80 -23.36 16.08
CA GLY A 145 -3.70 -24.12 16.69
C GLY A 145 -2.34 -23.48 16.42
N SER A 146 -1.28 -24.32 16.36
CA SER A 146 0.05 -23.85 15.96
C SER A 146 0.04 -23.47 14.49
N LEU A 147 0.33 -22.22 14.16
CA LEU A 147 0.40 -21.75 12.78
C LEU A 147 1.53 -22.47 12.03
N ARG A 148 1.27 -22.94 10.82
CA ARG A 148 2.20 -23.68 9.96
C ARG A 148 2.56 -22.93 8.71
N LEU A 149 1.56 -22.26 8.10
CA LEU A 149 1.70 -21.63 6.80
C LEU A 149 0.81 -20.40 6.72
N PHE A 150 1.34 -19.34 6.14
CA PHE A 150 0.62 -18.21 5.62
C PHE A 150 0.63 -18.24 4.10
N ARG A 151 -0.50 -18.07 3.45
CA ARG A 151 -0.62 -17.91 1.99
C ARG A 151 -1.26 -16.60 1.68
N SER A 152 -0.77 -15.95 0.64
CA SER A 152 -1.38 -14.70 0.18
C SER A 152 -1.30 -14.58 -1.33
N GLN A 153 -2.39 -14.14 -1.94
CA GLN A 153 -2.52 -14.03 -3.38
C GLN A 153 -3.14 -12.68 -3.73
N PHE A 154 -2.47 -11.94 -4.60
CA PHE A 154 -3.05 -10.76 -5.21
C PHE A 154 -2.72 -10.72 -6.71
N GLY A 155 -3.73 -10.93 -7.52
CA GLY A 155 -3.61 -10.89 -8.97
C GLY A 155 -4.88 -10.38 -9.61
N PHE A 156 -4.75 -9.88 -10.83
CA PHE A 156 -5.85 -9.38 -11.64
C PHE A 156 -5.55 -9.57 -13.13
N PRO A 157 -6.59 -9.53 -14.01
CA PRO A 157 -6.43 -9.67 -15.44
C PRO A 157 -5.55 -8.57 -16.05
N PRO A 158 -5.00 -8.80 -17.27
CA PRO A 158 -4.16 -7.84 -17.96
C PRO A 158 -4.79 -6.46 -18.05
N LEU A 159 -3.97 -5.45 -17.92
CA LEU A 159 -4.34 -4.05 -18.07
C LEU A 159 -4.12 -3.57 -19.50
N ASN A 160 -4.59 -2.36 -19.81
CA ASN A 160 -4.29 -1.72 -21.07
C ASN A 160 -2.77 -1.57 -21.27
N ASN A 161 -2.26 -1.85 -22.46
CA ASN A 161 -0.83 -1.84 -22.79
C ASN A 161 -0.11 -0.52 -22.49
N ASN A 162 -0.82 0.61 -22.44
CA ASN A 162 -0.28 1.92 -22.11
C ASN A 162 -0.30 2.21 -20.60
N ASN A 163 -0.60 1.22 -19.76
CA ASN A 163 -0.60 1.40 -18.31
C ASN A 163 0.84 1.52 -17.79
N PHE A 164 1.09 2.44 -16.86
CA PHE A 164 2.41 2.68 -16.28
C PHE A 164 3.02 1.44 -15.60
N ARG A 165 2.20 0.46 -15.23
CA ARG A 165 2.65 -0.82 -14.66
C ARG A 165 3.47 -1.68 -15.62
N TYR A 166 3.37 -1.38 -16.92
CA TYR A 166 4.19 -1.98 -17.97
C TYR A 166 5.39 -1.12 -18.37
N ASP A 167 5.66 -0.04 -17.65
CA ASP A 167 6.76 0.89 -17.89
C ASP A 167 7.81 0.73 -16.77
N ASN A 168 8.97 0.18 -17.14
CA ASN A 168 10.06 -0.05 -16.20
C ASN A 168 10.58 1.24 -15.55
N ASP A 169 10.66 2.34 -16.30
CA ASP A 169 11.18 3.62 -15.80
C ASP A 169 10.21 4.29 -14.81
N LEU A 170 8.93 3.97 -14.93
CA LEU A 170 7.91 4.40 -13.97
C LEU A 170 7.73 3.46 -12.78
N GLY A 171 8.61 2.46 -12.66
CA GLY A 171 8.56 1.48 -11.57
C GLY A 171 7.46 0.44 -11.76
N GLY A 172 7.25 0.03 -13.01
CA GLY A 172 6.34 -1.06 -13.36
C GLY A 172 6.78 -2.40 -12.77
N GLY A 173 5.95 -3.38 -12.98
CA GLY A 173 6.16 -4.74 -12.49
C GLY A 173 5.18 -5.16 -11.39
N SER A 174 4.86 -6.44 -11.39
CA SER A 174 3.86 -7.03 -10.50
C SER A 174 4.34 -7.12 -9.05
N LEU A 175 5.64 -7.27 -8.82
CA LEU A 175 6.22 -7.33 -7.48
C LEU A 175 5.96 -6.04 -6.70
N LEU A 176 6.27 -4.87 -7.30
CA LEU A 176 6.04 -3.58 -6.65
C LEU A 176 4.55 -3.19 -6.61
N ASP A 177 3.72 -3.72 -7.48
CA ASP A 177 2.29 -3.39 -7.48
C ASP A 177 1.45 -4.37 -6.64
N ALA A 178 1.25 -5.58 -7.09
CA ALA A 178 0.43 -6.58 -6.40
C ALA A 178 1.23 -7.34 -5.31
N GLY A 179 2.49 -7.66 -5.58
CA GLY A 179 3.39 -8.35 -4.65
C GLY A 179 3.59 -7.56 -3.35
N ALA A 180 3.66 -6.24 -3.44
CA ALA A 180 3.80 -5.38 -2.26
C ALA A 180 2.71 -5.62 -1.21
N TYR A 181 1.47 -5.89 -1.60
CA TYR A 181 0.38 -6.21 -0.67
C TYR A 181 0.59 -7.56 0.03
N THR A 182 1.00 -8.59 -0.73
CA THR A 182 1.21 -9.93 -0.19
C THR A 182 2.39 -9.96 0.78
N VAL A 183 3.47 -9.23 0.44
CA VAL A 183 4.65 -9.05 1.29
C VAL A 183 4.29 -8.26 2.56
N MET A 184 3.58 -7.15 2.42
CA MET A 184 3.14 -6.35 3.58
C MET A 184 2.27 -7.17 4.53
N ALA A 185 1.34 -7.96 4.02
CA ALA A 185 0.49 -8.81 4.86
C ALA A 185 1.31 -9.88 5.59
N SER A 186 2.25 -10.53 4.90
CA SER A 186 3.16 -11.50 5.53
C SER A 186 3.92 -10.87 6.70
N ARG A 187 4.58 -9.74 6.45
CA ARG A 187 5.35 -9.02 7.47
C ARG A 187 4.47 -8.56 8.63
N TRP A 188 3.33 -7.98 8.32
CA TRP A 188 2.42 -7.44 9.33
C TRP A 188 1.89 -8.50 10.29
N TYR A 189 1.60 -9.72 9.79
CA TYR A 189 1.07 -10.80 10.60
C TYR A 189 2.15 -11.67 11.25
N LEU A 190 3.28 -11.89 10.57
CA LEU A 190 4.30 -12.83 11.02
C LEU A 190 5.59 -12.17 11.53
N GLY A 191 5.61 -10.83 11.56
CA GLY A 191 6.76 -10.03 11.98
C GLY A 191 7.70 -9.66 10.83
N ASN A 192 8.55 -8.66 11.09
CA ASN A 192 9.45 -8.09 10.07
C ASN A 192 10.71 -8.92 9.82
N ASP A 193 11.08 -9.78 10.77
CA ASP A 193 12.28 -10.62 10.68
C ASP A 193 11.97 -11.88 9.86
N GLN A 194 11.95 -11.72 8.53
CA GLN A 194 11.68 -12.79 7.59
C GLN A 194 12.81 -12.94 6.59
N GLU A 195 13.22 -14.18 6.36
CA GLU A 195 14.20 -14.57 5.35
C GLU A 195 13.49 -14.92 4.03
N VAL A 196 13.92 -14.35 2.92
CA VAL A 196 13.48 -14.78 1.59
C VAL A 196 14.19 -16.07 1.22
N ILE A 197 13.42 -17.17 1.15
CA ILE A 197 13.95 -18.50 0.84
C ILE A 197 14.08 -18.72 -0.67
N SER A 198 13.07 -18.29 -1.43
CA SER A 198 13.07 -18.40 -2.89
C SER A 198 12.11 -17.40 -3.51
N ALA A 199 12.40 -17.01 -4.75
CA ALA A 199 11.48 -16.21 -5.57
C ALA A 199 11.63 -16.59 -7.04
N VAL A 200 10.54 -16.41 -7.80
CA VAL A 200 10.52 -16.54 -9.27
C VAL A 200 9.72 -15.38 -9.82
N LEU A 201 10.29 -14.67 -10.79
CA LEU A 201 9.65 -13.57 -11.50
C LEU A 201 9.57 -13.89 -13.01
N TYR A 202 8.40 -13.72 -13.59
CA TYR A 202 8.16 -13.93 -15.02
C TYR A 202 8.17 -12.60 -15.72
N ILE A 203 9.20 -12.37 -16.54
CA ILE A 203 9.52 -11.07 -17.13
C ILE A 203 8.97 -11.00 -18.56
N ASP A 204 8.22 -9.96 -18.87
CA ASP A 204 7.89 -9.60 -20.26
C ASP A 204 9.17 -9.10 -20.96
N PRO A 205 9.64 -9.79 -22.00
CA PRO A 205 10.92 -9.46 -22.64
C PRO A 205 10.89 -8.13 -23.43
N LEU A 206 9.72 -7.64 -23.80
CA LEU A 206 9.55 -6.38 -24.54
C LEU A 206 9.48 -5.17 -23.60
N LYS A 207 8.87 -5.34 -22.44
CA LYS A 207 8.63 -4.27 -21.46
C LYS A 207 9.64 -4.27 -20.33
N ASN A 208 10.37 -5.36 -20.17
CA ASN A 208 11.36 -5.58 -19.13
C ASN A 208 10.82 -5.34 -17.70
N VAL A 209 9.58 -5.79 -17.47
CA VAL A 209 8.92 -5.77 -16.17
C VAL A 209 8.40 -7.17 -15.83
N ASP A 210 8.33 -7.48 -14.55
CA ASP A 210 7.71 -8.72 -14.09
C ASP A 210 6.19 -8.63 -14.17
N ILE A 211 5.58 -9.61 -14.85
CA ILE A 211 4.13 -9.68 -15.08
C ILE A 211 3.43 -10.46 -13.96
N TYR A 212 4.05 -11.53 -13.49
CA TYR A 212 3.63 -12.28 -12.31
C TYR A 212 4.82 -12.95 -11.65
N GLY A 213 4.63 -13.37 -10.41
CA GLY A 213 5.68 -13.99 -9.64
C GLY A 213 5.20 -14.65 -8.36
N ASN A 214 6.14 -15.32 -7.72
CA ASN A 214 5.95 -16.01 -6.46
C ASN A 214 7.17 -15.79 -5.56
N ALA A 215 6.92 -15.74 -4.25
CA ALA A 215 8.00 -15.75 -3.27
C ALA A 215 7.65 -16.65 -2.08
N THR A 216 8.66 -17.27 -1.51
CA THR A 216 8.56 -18.02 -0.26
C THR A 216 9.47 -17.38 0.77
N LEU A 217 8.86 -16.97 1.90
CA LEU A 217 9.55 -16.40 3.04
C LEU A 217 9.40 -17.30 4.26
N LYS A 218 10.30 -17.15 5.23
CA LYS A 218 10.25 -17.85 6.52
C LYS A 218 10.55 -16.87 7.63
N ASN A 219 9.71 -16.80 8.65
CA ASN A 219 9.98 -15.98 9.82
C ASN A 219 10.92 -16.69 10.82
N LYS A 220 11.37 -16.00 11.86
CA LYS A 220 12.26 -16.55 12.90
C LYS A 220 11.69 -17.76 13.64
N ASP A 221 10.37 -17.89 13.71
CA ASP A 221 9.69 -19.02 14.37
C ASP A 221 9.51 -20.23 13.45
N GLY A 222 10.05 -20.17 12.22
CA GLY A 222 9.96 -21.22 11.21
C GLY A 222 8.65 -21.28 10.42
N ILE A 223 7.76 -20.28 10.61
CA ILE A 223 6.51 -20.21 9.86
C ILE A 223 6.82 -19.72 8.44
N VAL A 224 6.31 -20.46 7.47
CA VAL A 224 6.51 -20.16 6.04
C VAL A 224 5.39 -19.27 5.51
N SER A 225 5.75 -18.34 4.63
CA SER A 225 4.82 -17.56 3.80
C SER A 225 4.98 -17.95 2.34
N GLN A 226 3.87 -18.24 1.66
CA GLN A 226 3.80 -18.45 0.22
C GLN A 226 3.00 -17.31 -0.41
N LEU A 227 3.68 -16.50 -1.21
CA LEU A 227 3.15 -15.28 -1.81
C LEU A 227 3.07 -15.44 -3.32
N SER A 228 1.92 -15.09 -3.91
CA SER A 228 1.71 -15.12 -5.36
C SER A 228 1.07 -13.81 -5.80
N PHE A 229 1.56 -13.25 -6.92
CA PHE A 229 1.10 -11.95 -7.39
C PHE A 229 1.24 -11.83 -8.91
N GLY A 230 0.45 -10.94 -9.52
CA GLY A 230 0.55 -10.68 -10.94
C GLY A 230 -0.61 -9.88 -11.51
N PHE A 231 -0.42 -9.42 -12.75
CA PHE A 231 -1.45 -8.76 -13.55
C PHE A 231 -1.64 -9.40 -14.95
N ASP A 232 -1.49 -10.70 -14.98
CA ASP A 232 -1.96 -11.60 -16.02
C ASP A 232 -2.55 -12.86 -15.37
N ASN A 233 -3.48 -12.63 -14.42
CA ASN A 233 -4.02 -13.68 -13.57
C ASN A 233 -5.54 -13.55 -13.48
N PHE A 234 -6.23 -14.67 -13.22
CA PHE A 234 -7.58 -14.58 -12.70
C PHE A 234 -7.58 -13.80 -11.37
N TYR A 235 -8.57 -12.94 -11.15
CA TYR A 235 -8.61 -12.07 -9.97
C TYR A 235 -8.57 -12.86 -8.66
N GLN A 236 -7.60 -12.54 -7.83
CA GLN A 236 -7.43 -12.99 -6.46
C GLN A 236 -7.05 -11.81 -5.58
N CYS A 237 -7.55 -11.76 -4.35
CA CYS A 237 -7.26 -10.68 -3.39
C CYS A 237 -7.36 -11.19 -1.96
N ASN A 238 -6.71 -12.33 -1.66
CA ASN A 238 -6.96 -13.09 -0.45
C ASN A 238 -5.69 -13.45 0.31
N TYR A 239 -5.90 -13.88 1.55
CA TYR A 239 -4.88 -14.56 2.34
C TYR A 239 -5.49 -15.62 3.26
N GLU A 240 -4.66 -16.60 3.64
CA GLU A 240 -5.02 -17.75 4.47
C GLU A 240 -3.95 -18.00 5.53
N PHE A 241 -4.37 -18.33 6.72
CA PHE A 241 -3.56 -18.92 7.79
C PHE A 241 -3.95 -20.38 7.95
N TRP A 242 -2.99 -21.29 7.79
CA TRP A 242 -3.17 -22.69 7.97
C TRP A 242 -2.38 -23.17 9.19
N GLY A 243 -3.11 -23.60 10.20
CA GLY A 243 -2.58 -24.09 11.46
C GLY A 243 -2.75 -25.59 11.64
N SER A 244 -2.35 -26.09 12.81
CA SER A 244 -2.39 -27.52 13.14
C SER A 244 -3.80 -28.07 13.38
N THR A 245 -4.78 -27.21 13.70
CA THR A 245 -6.15 -27.63 14.04
C THR A 245 -7.24 -26.91 13.25
N GLY A 246 -6.86 -25.89 12.45
CA GLY A 246 -7.83 -25.12 11.68
C GLY A 246 -7.15 -24.19 10.66
N LYS A 247 -7.97 -23.50 9.91
CA LYS A 247 -7.54 -22.45 8.98
C LYS A 247 -8.44 -21.21 9.09
N LEU A 248 -7.86 -20.07 8.74
CA LEU A 248 -8.56 -18.80 8.68
C LEU A 248 -8.31 -18.18 7.30
N PHE A 249 -9.37 -17.78 6.61
CA PHE A 249 -9.30 -17.26 5.25
C PHE A 249 -10.02 -15.93 5.14
N ALA A 250 -9.36 -14.95 4.52
CA ALA A 250 -9.92 -13.65 4.15
C ALA A 250 -10.01 -13.54 2.63
N GLU A 251 -11.24 -13.61 2.10
CA GLU A 251 -11.50 -13.63 0.66
C GLU A 251 -11.13 -12.31 -0.04
N LYS A 252 -11.40 -11.17 0.63
CA LYS A 252 -11.06 -9.82 0.15
C LYS A 252 -10.08 -9.16 1.12
N GLY A 253 -8.87 -9.72 1.19
CA GLY A 253 -7.87 -9.32 2.18
C GLY A 253 -7.37 -7.88 2.02
N PHE A 254 -7.31 -7.34 0.79
CA PHE A 254 -6.60 -6.07 0.53
C PHE A 254 -7.50 -4.94 0.04
N THR A 255 -8.49 -5.23 -0.81
CA THR A 255 -9.27 -4.20 -1.52
C THR A 255 -10.77 -4.37 -1.40
N PRO A 256 -11.34 -4.63 -0.20
CA PRO A 256 -12.78 -4.55 -0.04
C PRO A 256 -13.23 -3.11 -0.33
N LYS A 257 -14.34 -2.95 -1.06
CA LYS A 257 -14.86 -1.60 -1.31
C LYS A 257 -15.53 -1.04 -0.05
N PRO A 258 -15.56 0.28 0.14
CA PRO A 258 -16.09 0.91 1.35
C PRO A 258 -17.53 0.51 1.72
N ASN A 259 -18.34 0.16 0.72
CA ASN A 259 -19.75 -0.19 0.90
C ASN A 259 -20.02 -1.70 0.80
N GLU A 260 -18.98 -2.53 0.71
CA GLU A 260 -19.09 -3.98 0.62
C GLU A 260 -18.87 -4.64 1.98
N MET A 261 -19.64 -5.68 2.25
CA MET A 261 -19.33 -6.62 3.31
C MET A 261 -18.16 -7.50 2.89
N SER A 262 -17.20 -7.71 3.77
CA SER A 262 -16.16 -8.72 3.62
C SER A 262 -16.46 -9.93 4.50
N GLN A 263 -15.80 -11.05 4.22
CA GLN A 263 -15.99 -12.29 4.96
C GLN A 263 -14.67 -12.82 5.47
N ILE A 264 -14.68 -13.24 6.73
CA ILE A 264 -13.62 -14.04 7.33
C ILE A 264 -14.19 -15.43 7.59
N ILE A 265 -13.53 -16.44 7.01
CA ILE A 265 -13.95 -17.84 7.10
C ILE A 265 -12.97 -18.55 8.03
N PHE A 266 -13.50 -19.08 9.11
CA PHE A 266 -12.76 -19.95 10.02
C PHE A 266 -13.28 -21.39 9.87
N GLU A 267 -12.37 -22.35 9.68
CA GLU A 267 -12.68 -23.77 9.59
C GLU A 267 -11.80 -24.56 10.57
N LYS A 268 -12.45 -25.43 11.34
CA LYS A 268 -11.82 -26.34 12.30
C LYS A 268 -12.57 -27.67 12.32
N GLN A 269 -11.90 -28.77 11.94
CA GLN A 269 -12.55 -30.09 11.80
C GLN A 269 -13.85 -30.01 10.95
N GLU A 270 -14.98 -30.36 11.51
CA GLU A 270 -16.28 -30.31 10.84
C GLU A 270 -17.02 -28.96 11.00
N GLN A 271 -16.41 -27.99 11.67
CA GLN A 271 -16.98 -26.69 11.91
C GLN A 271 -16.49 -25.66 10.89
N LYS A 272 -17.42 -24.94 10.28
CA LYS A 272 -17.14 -23.80 9.43
C LYS A 272 -17.94 -22.60 9.94
N VAL A 273 -17.24 -21.55 10.30
CA VAL A 273 -17.82 -20.28 10.75
C VAL A 273 -17.49 -19.20 9.73
N ILE A 274 -18.53 -18.53 9.22
CA ILE A 274 -18.40 -17.38 8.32
C ILE A 274 -18.79 -16.15 9.11
N THR A 275 -17.82 -15.26 9.33
CA THR A 275 -18.05 -13.97 9.98
C THR A 275 -18.20 -12.89 8.91
N ASN A 276 -19.39 -12.33 8.79
CA ASN A 276 -19.67 -11.19 7.93
C ASN A 276 -19.19 -9.91 8.62
N VAL A 277 -18.30 -9.20 7.96
CA VAL A 277 -17.77 -7.92 8.42
C VAL A 277 -18.56 -6.81 7.76
N THR A 278 -19.20 -5.96 8.56
CA THR A 278 -19.96 -4.82 8.04
C THR A 278 -19.05 -3.90 7.21
N PRO A 279 -19.61 -3.12 6.27
CA PRO A 279 -18.82 -2.18 5.46
C PRO A 279 -17.91 -1.29 6.31
N ASP A 280 -16.70 -1.05 5.82
CA ASP A 280 -15.71 -0.19 6.45
C ASP A 280 -14.86 0.52 5.39
N ASN A 281 -14.56 1.78 5.60
CA ASN A 281 -13.76 2.56 4.68
C ASN A 281 -12.32 2.71 5.17
N HIS A 282 -11.46 1.81 4.76
CA HIS A 282 -10.06 1.80 5.13
C HIS A 282 -9.27 3.02 4.60
N PHE A 283 -9.75 3.70 3.55
CA PHE A 283 -9.17 4.96 3.12
C PHE A 283 -9.45 6.08 4.13
N VAL A 284 -10.64 6.13 4.71
CA VAL A 284 -10.93 7.05 5.81
C VAL A 284 -10.07 6.74 7.02
N ASN A 285 -9.92 5.46 7.34
CA ASN A 285 -9.20 5.04 8.54
C ASN A 285 -7.69 5.32 8.46
N ILE A 286 -7.05 5.10 7.30
CA ILE A 286 -5.63 5.44 7.15
C ILE A 286 -5.38 6.96 7.20
N PHE A 287 -6.31 7.79 6.68
CA PHE A 287 -6.19 9.25 6.81
C PHE A 287 -6.42 9.72 8.24
N LYS A 288 -7.28 9.05 9.02
CA LYS A 288 -7.37 9.31 10.48
C LYS A 288 -6.06 9.00 11.19
N GLU A 289 -5.42 7.89 10.82
CA GLU A 289 -4.10 7.53 11.35
C GLU A 289 -3.03 8.53 10.92
N PHE A 290 -2.99 8.94 9.65
CA PHE A 290 -2.08 9.96 9.18
C PHE A 290 -2.25 11.28 9.98
N TYR A 291 -3.48 11.71 10.21
CA TYR A 291 -3.78 12.88 11.03
C TYR A 291 -3.28 12.70 12.47
N ARG A 292 -3.57 11.57 13.11
CA ARG A 292 -3.09 11.22 14.44
C ARG A 292 -1.57 11.31 14.53
N SER A 293 -0.89 10.62 13.62
CA SER A 293 0.57 10.57 13.60
C SER A 293 1.20 11.95 13.43
N VAL A 294 0.65 12.82 12.59
CA VAL A 294 1.14 14.20 12.45
C VAL A 294 0.92 15.00 13.73
N THR A 295 -0.27 14.91 14.34
CA THR A 295 -0.61 15.72 15.52
C THR A 295 0.07 15.24 16.80
N GLU A 296 0.39 13.94 16.92
CA GLU A 296 1.06 13.33 18.06
C GLU A 296 2.58 13.20 17.87
N HIS A 297 3.11 13.57 16.68
CA HIS A 297 4.51 13.39 16.30
C HIS A 297 5.01 11.94 16.41
N ASP A 298 4.13 10.98 16.07
CA ASP A 298 4.40 9.54 16.12
C ASP A 298 4.78 9.00 14.74
N TYR A 299 6.06 9.07 14.38
CA TYR A 299 6.54 8.78 13.02
C TYR A 299 7.35 7.50 12.88
N GLU A 300 8.02 7.07 13.97
CA GLU A 300 9.02 5.99 13.91
C GLU A 300 8.47 4.65 13.38
N LEU A 301 7.24 4.30 13.78
CA LEU A 301 6.61 3.07 13.31
C LEU A 301 6.41 3.07 11.79
N HIS A 302 6.02 4.22 11.22
CA HIS A 302 5.84 4.37 9.77
C HIS A 302 7.16 4.29 9.02
N TYR A 303 8.21 4.94 9.54
CA TYR A 303 9.54 4.88 8.95
C TYR A 303 10.11 3.46 8.92
N ASN A 304 9.99 2.75 10.04
CA ASN A 304 10.48 1.38 10.15
C ASN A 304 9.68 0.44 9.24
N ASP A 305 8.35 0.60 9.16
CA ASP A 305 7.50 -0.22 8.29
C ASP A 305 7.87 -0.05 6.80
N ILE A 306 8.15 1.20 6.38
CA ILE A 306 8.63 1.51 5.02
C ILE A 306 9.99 0.86 4.73
N LEU A 307 10.96 0.98 5.65
CA LEU A 307 12.29 0.41 5.47
C LEU A 307 12.24 -1.11 5.37
N ASP A 308 11.52 -1.76 6.27
CA ASP A 308 11.40 -3.21 6.28
C ASP A 308 10.65 -3.72 5.04
N GLN A 309 9.60 -3.00 4.59
CA GLN A 309 8.87 -3.34 3.36
C GLN A 309 9.78 -3.25 2.13
N SER A 310 10.47 -2.13 1.99
CA SER A 310 11.36 -1.90 0.84
C SER A 310 12.54 -2.88 0.84
N LYS A 311 13.06 -3.23 2.02
CA LYS A 311 14.12 -4.23 2.18
C LYS A 311 13.65 -5.61 1.68
N THR A 312 12.49 -6.06 2.16
CA THR A 312 11.97 -7.38 1.77
C THR A 312 11.65 -7.45 0.28
N LEU A 313 11.07 -6.40 -0.31
CA LEU A 313 10.82 -6.35 -1.76
C LEU A 313 12.13 -6.37 -2.57
N SER A 314 13.17 -5.66 -2.13
CA SER A 314 14.50 -5.70 -2.75
C SER A 314 15.12 -7.10 -2.66
N GLU A 315 15.08 -7.73 -1.49
CA GLU A 315 15.61 -9.09 -1.29
C GLU A 315 14.88 -10.14 -2.15
N ILE A 316 13.54 -10.00 -2.34
CA ILE A 316 12.79 -10.86 -3.25
C ILE A 316 13.29 -10.71 -4.67
N ARG A 317 13.49 -9.46 -5.14
CA ARG A 317 14.00 -9.19 -6.48
C ARG A 317 15.41 -9.73 -6.68
N ASP A 318 16.29 -9.48 -5.72
CA ASP A 318 17.71 -9.88 -5.79
C ASP A 318 17.89 -11.40 -5.78
N LYS A 319 17.00 -12.14 -5.11
CA LYS A 319 17.03 -13.61 -5.04
C LYS A 319 16.17 -14.30 -6.10
N ALA A 320 15.42 -13.55 -6.90
CA ALA A 320 14.50 -14.13 -7.85
C ALA A 320 15.22 -14.84 -9.01
N ILE A 321 14.71 -15.99 -9.35
CA ILE A 321 14.99 -16.62 -10.66
C ILE A 321 14.09 -15.93 -11.68
N GLU A 322 14.68 -15.24 -12.63
CA GLU A 322 13.94 -14.62 -13.73
C GLU A 322 13.68 -15.61 -14.85
N ILE A 323 12.43 -15.72 -15.26
CA ILE A 323 11.99 -16.50 -16.42
C ILE A 323 11.44 -15.50 -17.45
N ARG A 324 12.03 -15.46 -18.63
CA ARG A 324 11.55 -14.61 -19.71
C ARG A 324 10.42 -15.33 -20.47
N LEU A 325 9.28 -14.65 -20.62
CA LEU A 325 8.06 -15.13 -21.29
C LEU A 325 8.22 -15.16 -22.82
#